data_28dd0659662e37e89fc4148266ea24f8
#
_entry.id   28dd0659662e37e89fc4148266ea24f8
#
_cell.length_a   1.000
_cell.length_b   1.000
_cell.length_c   1.000
_cell.angle_alpha   90.00
_cell.angle_beta   90.00
_cell.angle_gamma   90.00
#
_symmetry.space_group_name_H-M   'P 1'
#
loop_
_entity.id
_entity.type
_entity.pdbx_description
1 polymer ?
#
loop_
_entity_poly.entity_id
_entity_poly.type
_entity_poly.pdbx_seq_one_letter_code
_entity_poly.pdbx_strand_id
1 'polypeptide(L)'
;MSNLFSLDSPLYKFRSRLLQMLKLNVLWLFPGGPVGVFVIEYILAVLGLSQYRFISFLPLIMVGPATVAVFSITLRMVDEQEGYIAKDFLNAYRDNLKKGMILGIIAVVAVYAIWLDFQFFNAAEKLHYNSLGYLIVGIVTTVFAFMHLIYAFPLQARYENTVLHTLRNSISISLRYLIKSVFMFIILALLCAVFMWNHITQFLGILIGPASIMLAISGFAMQSFRLIENDNKEREEK
;
A
#
# COMPACT_ATOMS: atom_id res chain seq x y z
N MET A 1 15.06 7.39 -37.79
CA MET A 1 15.49 7.22 -36.37
C MET A 1 15.02 8.35 -35.43
N SER A 2 14.34 9.38 -35.90
CA SER A 2 13.94 10.59 -35.14
C SER A 2 12.69 10.43 -34.25
N ASN A 3 11.88 9.37 -34.41
CA ASN A 3 10.61 9.24 -33.68
C ASN A 3 10.70 8.50 -32.32
N LEU A 4 11.83 7.89 -32.00
CA LEU A 4 12.02 7.16 -30.73
C LEU A 4 12.14 8.06 -29.49
N PHE A 5 12.54 9.33 -29.69
CA PHE A 5 12.72 10.32 -28.63
C PHE A 5 11.66 11.44 -28.65
N SER A 6 10.63 11.32 -29.47
CA SER A 6 9.50 12.27 -29.44
C SER A 6 8.74 12.14 -28.13
N LEU A 7 8.13 13.22 -27.63
CA LEU A 7 7.33 13.25 -26.40
C LEU A 7 6.20 12.23 -26.39
N ASP A 8 5.71 11.83 -27.57
CA ASP A 8 4.64 10.84 -27.76
C ASP A 8 5.15 9.40 -27.89
N SER A 9 6.48 9.18 -27.89
CA SER A 9 7.02 7.84 -28.06
C SER A 9 6.72 6.96 -26.84
N PRO A 10 6.42 5.65 -27.03
CA PRO A 10 6.22 4.71 -25.93
C PRO A 10 7.39 4.66 -24.93
N LEU A 11 8.62 4.80 -25.44
CA LEU A 11 9.83 4.83 -24.62
C LEU A 11 9.91 6.08 -23.74
N TYR A 12 9.51 7.25 -24.25
CA TYR A 12 9.47 8.47 -23.44
C TYR A 12 8.42 8.35 -22.33
N LYS A 13 7.21 7.87 -22.65
CA LYS A 13 6.14 7.63 -21.67
C LYS A 13 6.58 6.62 -20.59
N PHE A 14 7.21 5.53 -20.98
CA PHE A 14 7.73 4.53 -20.05
C PHE A 14 8.81 5.12 -19.13
N ARG A 15 9.80 5.85 -19.67
CA ARG A 15 10.83 6.52 -18.87
C ARG A 15 10.24 7.53 -17.92
N SER A 16 9.30 8.35 -18.38
CA SER A 16 8.61 9.33 -17.54
C SER A 16 7.89 8.66 -16.38
N ARG A 17 7.14 7.59 -16.63
CA ARG A 17 6.46 6.81 -15.58
C ARG A 17 7.43 6.19 -14.58
N LEU A 18 8.55 5.61 -15.03
CA LEU A 18 9.59 5.09 -14.13
C LEU A 18 10.15 6.18 -13.20
N LEU A 19 10.49 7.35 -13.74
CA LEU A 19 10.98 8.46 -12.93
C LEU A 19 9.95 8.97 -11.94
N GLN A 20 8.66 8.97 -12.30
CA GLN A 20 7.56 9.31 -11.41
C GLN A 20 7.45 8.30 -10.26
N MET A 21 7.53 6.98 -10.55
CA MET A 21 7.50 5.93 -9.52
C MET A 21 8.69 6.05 -8.57
N LEU A 22 9.88 6.33 -9.09
CA LEU A 22 11.07 6.50 -8.28
C LEU A 22 10.93 7.71 -7.34
N LYS A 23 10.44 8.84 -7.85
CA LYS A 23 10.16 10.03 -7.02
C LYS A 23 9.12 9.74 -5.94
N LEU A 24 8.03 9.06 -6.27
CA LEU A 24 6.99 8.69 -5.32
C LEU A 24 7.52 7.75 -4.25
N ASN A 25 8.35 6.80 -4.63
CA ASN A 25 8.93 5.85 -3.68
C ASN A 25 9.87 6.54 -2.70
N VAL A 26 10.71 7.45 -3.17
CA VAL A 26 11.58 8.28 -2.30
C VAL A 26 10.71 9.10 -1.34
N LEU A 27 9.66 9.77 -1.83
CA LEU A 27 8.74 10.53 -0.99
C LEU A 27 7.99 9.65 0.01
N TRP A 28 7.69 8.39 -0.31
CA TRP A 28 7.08 7.45 0.61
C TRP A 28 8.05 6.96 1.68
N LEU A 29 9.30 6.64 1.30
CA LEU A 29 10.31 6.09 2.21
C LEU A 29 10.73 7.10 3.31
N PHE A 30 10.93 8.37 2.95
CA PHE A 30 11.42 9.39 3.90
C PHE A 30 10.35 9.83 4.90
N PRO A 31 9.25 10.52 4.51
CA PRO A 31 8.22 10.93 5.46
C PRO A 31 7.31 9.79 5.90
N GLY A 32 7.29 8.68 5.16
CA GLY A 32 6.52 7.48 5.49
C GLY A 32 7.11 6.64 6.61
N GLY A 33 8.29 6.98 7.12
CA GLY A 33 8.85 6.37 8.31
C GLY A 33 9.80 5.19 8.13
N PRO A 34 9.83 4.39 7.04
CA PRO A 34 10.79 3.30 6.92
C PRO A 34 12.25 3.73 7.12
N VAL A 35 12.67 4.83 6.47
CA VAL A 35 14.01 5.40 6.68
C VAL A 35 14.20 5.87 8.12
N GLY A 36 13.17 6.47 8.73
CA GLY A 36 13.20 6.91 10.12
C GLY A 36 13.47 5.77 11.11
N VAL A 37 12.92 4.59 10.86
CA VAL A 37 13.20 3.38 11.68
C VAL A 37 14.70 3.08 11.71
N PHE A 38 15.32 3.00 10.54
CA PHE A 38 16.76 2.71 10.45
C PHE A 38 17.62 3.80 11.07
N VAL A 39 17.26 5.07 10.90
CA VAL A 39 18.00 6.19 11.49
C VAL A 39 17.94 6.16 13.01
N ILE A 40 16.75 5.94 13.59
CA ILE A 40 16.60 5.87 15.05
C ILE A 40 17.30 4.63 15.60
N GLU A 41 17.16 3.46 14.95
CA GLU A 41 17.86 2.22 15.36
C GLU A 41 19.37 2.43 15.39
N TYR A 42 19.92 3.08 14.36
CA TYR A 42 21.35 3.42 14.31
C TYR A 42 21.77 4.37 15.46
N ILE A 43 21.00 5.42 15.70
CA ILE A 43 21.27 6.36 16.79
C ILE A 43 21.24 5.65 18.15
N LEU A 44 20.23 4.81 18.41
CA LEU A 44 20.12 4.04 19.65
C LEU A 44 21.29 3.08 19.83
N ALA A 45 21.76 2.45 18.75
CA ALA A 45 22.93 1.56 18.77
C ALA A 45 24.20 2.34 19.12
N VAL A 46 24.44 3.49 18.48
CA VAL A 46 25.62 4.35 18.74
C VAL A 46 25.64 4.86 20.17
N LEU A 47 24.46 5.19 20.74
CA LEU A 47 24.34 5.69 22.12
C LEU A 47 24.37 4.56 23.18
N GLY A 48 24.45 3.29 22.78
CA GLY A 48 24.38 2.14 23.69
C GLY A 48 22.98 1.92 24.29
N LEU A 49 21.94 2.48 23.69
CA LEU A 49 20.54 2.46 24.15
C LEU A 49 19.69 1.41 23.45
N SER A 50 20.29 0.31 22.98
CA SER A 50 19.59 -0.74 22.21
C SER A 50 18.43 -1.40 22.97
N GLN A 51 18.35 -1.30 24.30
CA GLN A 51 17.18 -1.74 25.09
C GLN A 51 15.91 -0.93 24.79
N TYR A 52 16.04 0.28 24.25
CA TYR A 52 14.91 1.15 23.88
C TYR A 52 14.53 1.07 22.39
N ARG A 53 14.95 0.00 21.69
CA ARG A 53 14.73 -0.17 20.24
C ARG A 53 13.24 -0.12 19.83
N PHE A 54 12.28 -0.31 20.74
CA PHE A 54 10.86 -0.10 20.45
C PHE A 54 10.55 1.34 19.99
N ILE A 55 11.37 2.33 20.38
CA ILE A 55 11.23 3.74 19.96
C ILE A 55 11.47 3.89 18.46
N SER A 56 12.32 3.03 17.85
CA SER A 56 12.61 3.08 16.42
C SER A 56 11.39 2.77 15.56
N PHE A 57 10.35 2.14 16.09
CA PHE A 57 9.10 1.86 15.36
C PHE A 57 8.12 3.05 15.32
N LEU A 58 8.33 4.11 16.11
CA LEU A 58 7.46 5.30 16.12
C LEU A 58 7.27 5.92 14.73
N PRO A 59 8.30 6.05 13.87
CA PRO A 59 8.12 6.57 12.51
C PRO A 59 7.14 5.77 11.65
N LEU A 60 6.92 4.49 11.93
CA LEU A 60 5.99 3.66 11.15
C LEU A 60 4.53 4.18 11.21
N ILE A 61 4.18 4.97 12.22
CA ILE A 61 2.87 5.62 12.29
C ILE A 61 2.66 6.54 11.07
N MET A 62 3.74 7.10 10.53
CA MET A 62 3.72 7.99 9.36
C MET A 62 3.60 7.23 8.02
N VAL A 63 3.74 5.91 8.01
CA VAL A 63 3.52 5.08 6.80
C VAL A 63 2.10 5.25 6.29
N GLY A 64 1.11 5.35 7.19
CA GLY A 64 -0.30 5.50 6.81
C GLY A 64 -0.57 6.74 5.97
N PRO A 65 -0.27 7.97 6.47
CA PRO A 65 -0.44 9.20 5.70
C PRO A 65 0.36 9.21 4.39
N ALA A 66 1.60 8.70 4.40
CA ALA A 66 2.41 8.62 3.20
C ALA A 66 1.79 7.68 2.15
N THR A 67 1.23 6.55 2.58
CA THR A 67 0.53 5.62 1.70
C THR A 67 -0.72 6.26 1.09
N VAL A 68 -1.55 6.96 1.87
CA VAL A 68 -2.69 7.72 1.34
C VAL A 68 -2.24 8.77 0.33
N ALA A 69 -1.14 9.50 0.61
CA ALA A 69 -0.61 10.50 -0.31
C ALA A 69 -0.12 9.89 -1.63
N VAL A 70 0.57 8.74 -1.61
CA VAL A 70 0.95 8.03 -2.84
C VAL A 70 -0.29 7.59 -3.61
N PHE A 71 -1.30 7.02 -2.94
CA PHE A 71 -2.55 6.63 -3.60
C PHE A 71 -3.27 7.83 -4.24
N SER A 72 -3.27 9.00 -3.61
CA SER A 72 -3.84 10.21 -4.20
C SER A 72 -3.19 10.55 -5.56
N ILE A 73 -1.87 10.36 -5.68
CA ILE A 73 -1.15 10.62 -6.92
C ILE A 73 -1.33 9.49 -7.93
N THR A 74 -1.21 8.23 -7.50
CA THR A 74 -1.33 7.09 -8.39
C THR A 74 -2.75 6.94 -8.96
N LEU A 75 -3.78 7.31 -8.23
CA LEU A 75 -5.16 7.40 -8.75
C LEU A 75 -5.28 8.46 -9.83
N ARG A 76 -4.69 9.67 -9.65
CA ARG A 76 -4.64 10.70 -10.70
C ARG A 76 -3.84 10.25 -11.92
N MET A 77 -2.74 9.51 -11.72
CA MET A 77 -1.98 8.94 -12.83
C MET A 77 -2.77 7.95 -13.66
N VAL A 78 -3.67 7.18 -13.04
CA VAL A 78 -4.61 6.26 -13.72
C VAL A 78 -5.66 7.05 -14.50
N ASP A 79 -6.07 8.22 -14.01
CA ASP A 79 -6.96 9.15 -14.70
C ASP A 79 -6.23 10.07 -15.71
N GLU A 80 -4.94 9.80 -15.99
CA GLU A 80 -4.09 10.59 -16.91
C GLU A 80 -3.98 12.08 -16.55
N GLN A 81 -4.20 12.43 -15.29
CA GLN A 81 -4.08 13.79 -14.80
C GLN A 81 -2.62 14.09 -14.49
N GLU A 82 -2.10 15.14 -15.10
CA GLU A 82 -0.76 15.64 -14.81
C GLU A 82 -0.74 16.52 -13.55
N GLY A 83 0.38 16.46 -12.79
CA GLY A 83 0.55 17.25 -11.58
C GLY A 83 2.01 17.33 -11.12
N TYR A 84 2.28 18.21 -10.17
CA TYR A 84 3.58 18.34 -9.52
C TYR A 84 3.72 17.33 -8.37
N ILE A 85 4.27 16.14 -8.66
CA ILE A 85 4.32 14.99 -7.77
C ILE A 85 4.71 15.36 -6.34
N ALA A 86 5.82 16.10 -6.14
CA ALA A 86 6.30 16.42 -4.79
C ALA A 86 5.36 17.36 -4.03
N LYS A 87 4.84 18.39 -4.70
CA LYS A 87 3.90 19.35 -4.11
C LYS A 87 2.58 18.69 -3.77
N ASP A 88 2.05 17.92 -4.71
CA ASP A 88 0.77 17.22 -4.55
C ASP A 88 0.86 16.14 -3.47
N PHE A 89 2.00 15.43 -3.39
CA PHE A 89 2.27 14.49 -2.31
C PHE A 89 2.24 15.17 -0.94
N LEU A 90 2.97 16.27 -0.77
CA LEU A 90 3.04 16.97 0.51
C LEU A 90 1.69 17.54 0.94
N ASN A 91 0.89 18.04 -0.01
CA ASN A 91 -0.47 18.49 0.27
C ASN A 91 -1.34 17.32 0.71
N ALA A 92 -1.42 16.24 -0.09
CA ALA A 92 -2.21 15.05 0.25
C ALA A 92 -1.76 14.41 1.57
N TYR A 93 -0.45 14.40 1.87
CA TYR A 93 0.11 13.91 3.12
C TYR A 93 -0.39 14.73 4.32
N ARG A 94 -0.36 16.06 4.23
CA ARG A 94 -0.82 16.97 5.31
C ARG A 94 -2.33 16.86 5.51
N ASP A 95 -3.11 16.84 4.44
CA ASP A 95 -4.57 16.79 4.47
C ASP A 95 -5.08 15.48 5.09
N ASN A 96 -4.34 14.39 4.88
CA ASN A 96 -4.69 13.07 5.39
C ASN A 96 -3.88 12.64 6.63
N LEU A 97 -3.15 13.53 7.28
CA LEU A 97 -2.24 13.15 8.37
C LEU A 97 -2.95 12.32 9.46
N LYS A 98 -4.00 12.85 10.06
CA LYS A 98 -4.72 12.18 11.17
C LYS A 98 -5.43 10.89 10.72
N LYS A 99 -6.17 10.95 9.63
CA LYS A 99 -6.91 9.80 9.09
C LYS A 99 -5.97 8.70 8.60
N GLY A 100 -4.90 9.09 7.92
CA GLY A 100 -3.86 8.18 7.46
C GLY A 100 -3.11 7.52 8.62
N MET A 101 -2.78 8.24 9.71
CA MET A 101 -2.16 7.64 10.91
C MET A 101 -3.04 6.55 11.51
N ILE A 102 -4.34 6.79 11.64
CA ILE A 102 -5.27 5.77 12.18
C ILE A 102 -5.31 4.54 11.25
N LEU A 103 -5.42 4.73 9.93
CA LEU A 103 -5.36 3.63 8.97
C LEU A 103 -4.01 2.89 9.02
N GLY A 104 -2.91 3.63 9.19
CA GLY A 104 -1.58 3.05 9.34
C GLY A 104 -1.47 2.17 10.58
N ILE A 105 -1.99 2.62 11.73
CA ILE A 105 -2.04 1.84 12.96
C ILE A 105 -2.85 0.56 12.75
N ILE A 106 -4.02 0.65 12.12
CA ILE A 106 -4.87 -0.52 11.81
C ILE A 106 -4.11 -1.49 10.91
N ALA A 107 -3.38 -1.02 9.90
CA ALA A 107 -2.57 -1.86 9.02
C ALA A 107 -1.43 -2.56 9.80
N VAL A 108 -0.72 -1.84 10.67
CA VAL A 108 0.34 -2.42 11.52
C VAL A 108 -0.22 -3.49 12.45
N VAL A 109 -1.37 -3.23 13.09
CA VAL A 109 -2.05 -4.20 13.96
C VAL A 109 -2.47 -5.45 13.16
N ALA A 110 -3.00 -5.29 11.95
CA ALA A 110 -3.37 -6.40 11.08
C ALA A 110 -2.15 -7.25 10.68
N VAL A 111 -1.04 -6.61 10.27
CA VAL A 111 0.21 -7.33 9.93
C VAL A 111 0.78 -8.05 11.15
N TYR A 112 0.72 -7.43 12.33
CA TYR A 112 1.17 -8.06 13.57
C TYR A 112 0.29 -9.26 13.94
N ALA A 113 -1.03 -9.17 13.78
CA ALA A 113 -1.94 -10.29 14.01
C ALA A 113 -1.63 -11.48 13.09
N ILE A 114 -1.41 -11.23 11.79
CA ILE A 114 -1.00 -12.24 10.81
C ILE A 114 0.33 -12.90 11.23
N TRP A 115 1.30 -12.10 11.65
CA TRP A 115 2.58 -12.62 12.13
C TRP A 115 2.42 -13.53 13.35
N LEU A 116 1.58 -13.15 14.31
CA LEU A 116 1.26 -13.99 15.49
C LEU A 116 0.61 -15.31 15.07
N ASP A 117 -0.37 -15.29 14.16
CA ASP A 117 -1.03 -16.49 13.67
C ASP A 117 -0.01 -17.49 13.09
N PHE A 118 0.95 -17.01 12.30
CA PHE A 118 2.03 -17.85 11.76
C PHE A 118 3.02 -18.33 12.84
N GLN A 119 3.28 -17.54 13.88
CA GLN A 119 4.10 -17.99 15.01
C GLN A 119 3.41 -19.11 15.80
N PHE A 120 2.10 -19.00 16.03
CA PHE A 120 1.32 -20.07 16.66
C PHE A 120 1.29 -21.35 15.83
N PHE A 121 1.13 -21.22 14.49
CA PHE A 121 1.23 -22.35 13.58
C PHE A 121 2.58 -23.05 13.71
N ASN A 122 3.69 -22.32 13.61
CA ASN A 122 5.05 -22.87 13.72
C ASN A 122 5.31 -23.51 15.09
N ALA A 123 4.78 -22.94 16.17
CA ALA A 123 4.92 -23.49 17.51
C ALA A 123 4.13 -24.80 17.66
N ALA A 124 2.90 -24.85 17.16
CA ALA A 124 2.06 -26.06 17.19
C ALA A 124 2.69 -27.19 16.37
N GLU A 125 3.27 -26.90 15.20
CA GLU A 125 3.95 -27.88 14.36
C GLU A 125 5.16 -28.48 15.08
N LYS A 126 5.99 -27.66 15.72
CA LYS A 126 7.17 -28.11 16.49
C LYS A 126 6.79 -29.00 17.68
N LEU A 127 5.65 -28.77 18.29
CA LEU A 127 5.15 -29.52 19.42
C LEU A 127 4.31 -30.76 19.02
N HIS A 128 4.23 -31.04 17.71
CA HIS A 128 3.43 -32.12 17.12
C HIS A 128 1.91 -32.06 17.48
N TYR A 129 1.40 -30.86 17.75
CA TYR A 129 -0.03 -30.62 17.86
C TYR A 129 -0.68 -30.48 16.47
N ASN A 130 -2.00 -30.62 16.42
CA ASN A 130 -2.74 -30.38 15.19
C ASN A 130 -2.62 -28.88 14.77
N SER A 131 -1.65 -28.59 13.89
CA SER A 131 -1.35 -27.22 13.40
C SER A 131 -2.35 -26.72 12.36
N LEU A 132 -3.19 -27.59 11.78
CA LEU A 132 -4.11 -27.24 10.69
C LEU A 132 -5.08 -26.12 11.10
N GLY A 133 -5.58 -26.13 12.34
CA GLY A 133 -6.47 -25.08 12.85
C GLY A 133 -5.81 -23.70 12.84
N TYR A 134 -4.57 -23.60 13.28
CA TYR A 134 -3.79 -22.34 13.28
C TYR A 134 -3.49 -21.87 11.85
N LEU A 135 -3.20 -22.79 10.92
CA LEU A 135 -3.01 -22.46 9.52
C LEU A 135 -4.28 -21.85 8.90
N ILE A 136 -5.43 -22.45 9.15
CA ILE A 136 -6.72 -21.96 8.65
C ILE A 136 -7.00 -20.55 9.21
N VAL A 137 -6.80 -20.33 10.51
CA VAL A 137 -6.97 -19.03 11.14
C VAL A 137 -6.05 -18.01 10.49
N GLY A 138 -4.75 -18.29 10.33
CA GLY A 138 -3.79 -17.40 9.69
C GLY A 138 -4.16 -17.05 8.25
N ILE A 139 -4.65 -18.02 7.47
CA ILE A 139 -5.13 -17.75 6.09
C ILE A 139 -6.36 -16.83 6.11
N VAL A 140 -7.35 -17.11 6.97
CA VAL A 140 -8.57 -16.29 7.07
C VAL A 140 -8.24 -14.87 7.52
N THR A 141 -7.38 -14.70 8.54
CA THR A 141 -6.91 -13.39 9.01
C THR A 141 -6.19 -12.62 7.89
N THR A 142 -5.33 -13.31 7.14
CA THR A 142 -4.60 -12.70 6.01
C THR A 142 -5.56 -12.22 4.92
N VAL A 143 -6.50 -13.06 4.50
CA VAL A 143 -7.50 -12.70 3.47
C VAL A 143 -8.35 -11.54 3.94
N PHE A 144 -8.84 -11.57 5.19
CA PHE A 144 -9.66 -10.51 5.76
C PHE A 144 -8.90 -9.18 5.84
N ALA A 145 -7.68 -9.18 6.36
CA ALA A 145 -6.82 -8.00 6.42
C ALA A 145 -6.53 -7.43 5.02
N PHE A 146 -6.24 -8.30 4.05
CA PHE A 146 -6.04 -7.91 2.67
C PHE A 146 -7.28 -7.23 2.07
N MET A 147 -8.46 -7.83 2.21
CA MET A 147 -9.72 -7.27 1.72
C MET A 147 -10.02 -5.90 2.32
N HIS A 148 -9.65 -5.67 3.58
CA HIS A 148 -9.79 -4.38 4.22
C HIS A 148 -8.83 -3.33 3.68
N LEU A 149 -7.54 -3.66 3.64
CA LEU A 149 -6.47 -2.68 3.41
C LEU A 149 -6.35 -2.30 1.94
N ILE A 150 -6.66 -3.23 1.01
CA ILE A 150 -6.44 -3.02 -0.42
C ILE A 150 -7.31 -1.89 -1.00
N TYR A 151 -8.51 -1.68 -0.44
CA TYR A 151 -9.42 -0.59 -0.84
C TYR A 151 -9.43 0.57 0.15
N ALA A 152 -9.07 0.37 1.43
CA ALA A 152 -9.16 1.40 2.45
C ALA A 152 -8.26 2.62 2.14
N PHE A 153 -7.01 2.39 1.78
CA PHE A 153 -6.09 3.48 1.44
C PHE A 153 -6.49 4.24 0.16
N PRO A 154 -6.81 3.58 -0.98
CA PRO A 154 -7.32 4.26 -2.16
C PRO A 154 -8.65 5.01 -1.92
N LEU A 155 -9.57 4.44 -1.13
CA LEU A 155 -10.82 5.12 -0.75
C LEU A 155 -10.55 6.39 0.06
N GLN A 156 -9.64 6.32 1.03
CA GLN A 156 -9.27 7.49 1.83
C GLN A 156 -8.57 8.56 1.01
N ALA A 157 -7.82 8.14 -0.02
CA ALA A 157 -7.12 9.06 -0.92
C ALA A 157 -8.05 9.77 -1.91
N ARG A 158 -9.17 9.13 -2.29
CA ARG A 158 -10.12 9.66 -3.28
C ARG A 158 -11.27 10.43 -2.66
N TYR A 159 -11.77 9.99 -1.50
CA TYR A 159 -12.98 10.51 -0.88
C TYR A 159 -12.72 11.06 0.52
N GLU A 160 -13.35 12.18 0.85
CA GLU A 160 -13.30 12.81 2.18
C GLU A 160 -14.18 12.09 3.20
N ASN A 161 -13.88 10.83 3.48
CA ASN A 161 -14.62 10.01 4.42
C ASN A 161 -14.03 10.04 5.84
N THR A 162 -14.83 9.65 6.83
CA THR A 162 -14.29 9.26 8.14
C THR A 162 -13.64 7.88 8.01
N VAL A 163 -12.64 7.58 8.85
CA VAL A 163 -11.91 6.30 8.81
C VAL A 163 -12.86 5.10 8.94
N LEU A 164 -13.88 5.19 9.81
CA LEU A 164 -14.85 4.12 10.00
C LEU A 164 -15.68 3.87 8.73
N HIS A 165 -16.14 4.93 8.06
CA HIS A 165 -16.84 4.80 6.78
C HIS A 165 -15.92 4.23 5.68
N THR A 166 -14.67 4.65 5.65
CA THR A 166 -13.67 4.10 4.72
C THR A 166 -13.50 2.61 4.91
N LEU A 167 -13.34 2.13 6.16
CA LEU A 167 -13.20 0.70 6.47
C LEU A 167 -14.47 -0.08 6.11
N ARG A 168 -15.65 0.41 6.46
CA ARG A 168 -16.91 -0.25 6.11
C ARG A 168 -17.09 -0.34 4.59
N ASN A 169 -16.80 0.74 3.87
CA ASN A 169 -16.90 0.78 2.42
C ASN A 169 -15.87 -0.12 1.75
N SER A 170 -14.64 -0.21 2.29
CA SER A 170 -13.61 -1.09 1.74
C SER A 170 -14.02 -2.55 1.75
N ILE A 171 -14.65 -3.03 2.84
CA ILE A 171 -15.20 -4.40 2.91
C ILE A 171 -16.33 -4.58 1.89
N SER A 172 -17.29 -3.66 1.87
CA SER A 172 -18.42 -3.74 0.93
C SER A 172 -17.96 -3.81 -0.51
N ILE A 173 -16.96 -3.02 -0.90
CA ILE A 173 -16.38 -3.02 -2.25
C ILE A 173 -15.63 -4.33 -2.51
N SER A 174 -14.82 -4.80 -1.57
CA SER A 174 -14.08 -6.06 -1.71
C SER A 174 -15.01 -7.24 -1.93
N LEU A 175 -16.12 -7.31 -1.18
CA LEU A 175 -17.10 -8.38 -1.31
C LEU A 175 -17.91 -8.25 -2.60
N ARG A 176 -18.34 -7.03 -2.96
CA ARG A 176 -19.10 -6.79 -4.19
C ARG A 176 -18.30 -7.12 -5.45
N TYR A 177 -17.00 -6.85 -5.43
CA TYR A 177 -16.07 -7.10 -6.53
C TYR A 177 -15.03 -8.19 -6.18
N LEU A 178 -15.49 -9.27 -5.54
CA LEU A 178 -14.61 -10.34 -5.02
C LEU A 178 -13.66 -10.89 -6.07
N ILE A 179 -14.13 -11.16 -7.29
CA ILE A 179 -13.30 -11.68 -8.38
C ILE A 179 -12.17 -10.71 -8.71
N LYS A 180 -12.44 -9.40 -8.80
CA LYS A 180 -11.41 -8.38 -9.04
C LYS A 180 -10.43 -8.30 -7.88
N SER A 181 -10.90 -8.42 -6.64
CA SER A 181 -10.06 -8.43 -5.43
C SER A 181 -9.10 -9.63 -5.42
N VAL A 182 -9.58 -10.80 -5.81
CA VAL A 182 -8.75 -12.02 -5.94
C VAL A 182 -7.70 -11.86 -7.04
N PHE A 183 -8.09 -11.35 -8.22
CA PHE A 183 -7.13 -11.05 -9.29
C PHE A 183 -6.06 -10.05 -8.84
N MET A 184 -6.45 -9.01 -8.15
CA MET A 184 -5.53 -8.01 -7.59
C MET A 184 -4.55 -8.66 -6.61
N PHE A 185 -5.03 -9.57 -5.73
CA PHE A 185 -4.19 -10.32 -4.82
C PHE A 185 -3.15 -11.16 -5.57
N ILE A 186 -3.56 -11.89 -6.59
CA ILE A 186 -2.66 -12.74 -7.40
C ILE A 186 -1.58 -11.87 -8.06
N ILE A 187 -1.96 -10.74 -8.67
CA ILE A 187 -1.01 -9.82 -9.33
C ILE A 187 -0.02 -9.24 -8.32
N LEU A 188 -0.49 -8.83 -7.13
CA LEU A 188 0.39 -8.33 -6.09
C LEU A 188 1.35 -9.40 -5.57
N ALA A 189 0.87 -10.63 -5.37
CA ALA A 189 1.70 -11.74 -4.97
C ALA A 189 2.79 -12.03 -6.02
N LEU A 190 2.44 -12.01 -7.32
CA LEU A 190 3.40 -12.18 -8.41
C LEU A 190 4.42 -11.03 -8.45
N LEU A 191 4.00 -9.77 -8.29
CA LEU A 191 4.91 -8.63 -8.22
C LEU A 191 5.88 -8.76 -7.05
N CYS A 192 5.39 -9.11 -5.87
CA CYS A 192 6.25 -9.37 -4.71
C CYS A 192 7.24 -10.51 -4.98
N ALA A 193 6.79 -11.62 -5.57
CA ALA A 193 7.64 -12.75 -5.93
C ALA A 193 8.75 -12.34 -6.92
N VAL A 194 8.43 -11.54 -7.93
CA VAL A 194 9.42 -11.00 -8.88
C VAL A 194 10.44 -10.12 -8.17
N PHE A 195 10.01 -9.24 -7.28
CA PHE A 195 10.95 -8.39 -6.53
C PHE A 195 11.80 -9.17 -5.53
N MET A 196 11.34 -10.33 -5.06
CA MET A 196 12.11 -11.19 -4.13
C MET A 196 12.95 -12.26 -4.82
N TRP A 197 12.92 -12.36 -6.16
CA TRP A 197 13.57 -13.46 -6.92
C TRP A 197 15.09 -13.51 -6.76
N ASN A 198 15.77 -12.37 -6.82
CA ASN A 198 17.23 -12.28 -6.67
C ASN A 198 17.66 -10.90 -6.14
N HIS A 199 18.95 -10.72 -5.82
CA HIS A 199 19.46 -9.47 -5.24
C HIS A 199 19.27 -8.24 -6.15
N ILE A 200 19.31 -8.42 -7.49
CA ILE A 200 19.09 -7.32 -8.44
C ILE A 200 17.62 -6.89 -8.41
N THR A 201 16.70 -7.86 -8.46
CA THR A 201 15.26 -7.56 -8.40
C THR A 201 14.84 -7.04 -7.02
N GLN A 202 15.48 -7.48 -5.93
CA GLN A 202 15.29 -6.92 -4.58
C GLN A 202 15.71 -5.45 -4.54
N PHE A 203 16.87 -5.11 -5.11
CA PHE A 203 17.30 -3.71 -5.19
C PHE A 203 16.34 -2.86 -6.02
N LEU A 204 15.88 -3.34 -7.16
CA LEU A 204 14.82 -2.68 -7.95
C LEU A 204 13.50 -2.58 -7.17
N GLY A 205 13.14 -3.62 -6.41
CA GLY A 205 11.98 -3.63 -5.53
C GLY A 205 12.05 -2.54 -4.46
N ILE A 206 13.21 -2.30 -3.87
CA ILE A 206 13.40 -1.19 -2.93
C ILE A 206 13.24 0.17 -3.64
N LEU A 207 13.75 0.31 -4.86
CA LEU A 207 13.73 1.57 -5.59
C LEU A 207 12.35 1.99 -6.09
N ILE A 208 11.55 1.04 -6.59
CA ILE A 208 10.28 1.34 -7.25
C ILE A 208 9.10 0.47 -6.76
N GLY A 209 9.35 -0.57 -5.98
CA GLY A 209 8.36 -1.59 -5.63
C GLY A 209 7.11 -1.03 -4.94
N PRO A 210 7.21 -0.35 -3.79
CA PRO A 210 6.06 0.21 -3.10
C PRO A 210 5.17 1.09 -3.98
N ALA A 211 5.77 2.04 -4.72
CA ALA A 211 5.03 2.91 -5.62
C ALA A 211 4.37 2.15 -6.79
N SER A 212 5.07 1.15 -7.35
CA SER A 212 4.53 0.30 -8.42
C SER A 212 3.36 -0.57 -7.96
N ILE A 213 3.45 -1.14 -6.76
CA ILE A 213 2.37 -1.89 -6.12
C ILE A 213 1.15 -0.98 -5.92
N MET A 214 1.36 0.22 -5.38
CA MET A 214 0.26 1.18 -5.17
C MET A 214 -0.36 1.65 -6.48
N LEU A 215 0.43 1.81 -7.56
CA LEU A 215 -0.10 2.12 -8.90
C LEU A 215 -0.94 0.97 -9.45
N ALA A 216 -0.50 -0.27 -9.29
CA ALA A 216 -1.28 -1.44 -9.70
C ALA A 216 -2.61 -1.51 -8.95
N ILE A 217 -2.59 -1.34 -7.61
CA ILE A 217 -3.81 -1.27 -6.79
C ILE A 217 -4.72 -0.13 -7.28
N SER A 218 -4.17 1.05 -7.55
CA SER A 218 -4.94 2.20 -8.05
C SER A 218 -5.67 1.90 -9.36
N GLY A 219 -5.02 1.17 -10.29
CA GLY A 219 -5.65 0.77 -11.55
C GLY A 219 -6.89 -0.11 -11.35
N PHE A 220 -6.81 -1.09 -10.44
CA PHE A 220 -7.95 -1.96 -10.12
C PHE A 220 -9.01 -1.25 -9.28
N ALA A 221 -8.61 -0.48 -8.27
CA ALA A 221 -9.52 0.25 -7.41
C ALA A 221 -10.34 1.28 -8.21
N MET A 222 -9.70 2.00 -9.13
CA MET A 222 -10.35 2.98 -9.99
C MET A 222 -11.45 2.37 -10.86
N GLN A 223 -11.23 1.18 -11.41
CA GLN A 223 -12.27 0.48 -12.17
C GLN A 223 -13.50 0.15 -11.31
N SER A 224 -13.29 -0.21 -10.05
CA SER A 224 -14.37 -0.52 -9.11
C SER A 224 -15.10 0.76 -8.68
N PHE A 225 -14.36 1.86 -8.46
CA PHE A 225 -14.94 3.15 -8.10
C PHE A 225 -15.80 3.73 -9.21
N ARG A 226 -15.33 3.70 -10.46
CA ARG A 226 -16.10 4.17 -11.62
C ARG A 226 -17.42 3.40 -11.79
N LEU A 227 -17.42 2.08 -11.56
CA LEU A 227 -18.66 1.29 -11.62
C LEU A 227 -19.67 1.71 -10.54
N ILE A 228 -19.20 1.97 -9.31
CA ILE A 228 -20.06 2.42 -8.22
C ILE A 228 -20.60 3.83 -8.49
N GLU A 229 -19.75 4.72 -8.98
CA GLU A 229 -20.14 6.10 -9.32
C GLU A 229 -21.20 6.12 -10.44
N ASN A 230 -21.08 5.26 -11.45
CA ASN A 230 -22.06 5.12 -12.51
C ASN A 230 -23.39 4.54 -11.99
N ASP A 231 -23.34 3.46 -11.19
CA ASP A 231 -24.53 2.86 -10.58
C ASP A 231 -25.30 3.87 -9.69
N ASN A 232 -24.59 4.78 -9.00
CA ASN A 232 -25.22 5.80 -8.18
C ASN A 232 -25.89 6.89 -9.03
N LYS A 233 -25.25 7.34 -10.12
CA LYS A 233 -25.84 8.29 -11.06
C LYS A 233 -27.14 7.76 -11.67
N GLU A 234 -27.15 6.51 -12.13
CA GLU A 234 -28.36 5.89 -12.67
C GLU A 234 -29.50 5.75 -11.66
N ARG A 235 -29.18 5.71 -10.36
CA ARG A 235 -30.20 5.69 -9.29
C ARG A 235 -30.77 7.08 -8.96
N GLU A 236 -29.95 8.13 -9.11
CA GLU A 236 -30.38 9.51 -8.89
C GLU A 236 -31.25 10.06 -10.06
N GLU A 237 -31.08 9.48 -11.26
CA GLU A 237 -31.87 9.84 -12.45
C GLU A 237 -33.25 9.12 -12.55
N LYS A 238 -33.51 8.14 -11.67
CA LYS A 238 -34.80 7.39 -11.58
C LYS A 238 -35.67 7.85 -10.46
#